data_7915d9d55576b59fcb45fbb2c9e9fa35
#
_entry.id   7915d9d55576b59fcb45fbb2c9e9fa35
#
_cell.length_a   1.000
_cell.length_b   1.000
_cell.length_c   1.000
_cell.angle_alpha   90.00
_cell.angle_beta   90.00
_cell.angle_gamma   90.00
#
_symmetry.space_group_name_H-M   'P 1'
#
loop_
_entity.id
_entity.type
_entity.pdbx_description
1 polymer ?
#
loop_
_entity_poly.entity_id
_entity_poly.type
_entity_poly.pdbx_seq_one_letter_code
_entity_poly.pdbx_strand_id
1 'polypeptide(L)'
;MIAVPGYGLVYGYSWLDWTMFAILYVVTGLGITVGYHRLLTHRSFECPDWVKGCLLVAGGWALQNSGAKWTADHLRHHAHCDDPADPYNAKRGFWYSHCGWLLDPVPCNDERFGSRVMQDRV
;
A
#
# COMPACT_ATOMS: atom_id res chain seq x y z
N MET A 1 6.18 6.96 -13.45
CA MET A 1 5.21 8.07 -13.29
C MET A 1 5.24 9.12 -14.39
N ILE A 2 6.34 9.33 -15.11
CA ILE A 2 6.44 10.34 -16.20
C ILE A 2 5.74 9.87 -17.50
N ALA A 3 5.61 8.56 -17.72
CA ALA A 3 5.05 8.01 -18.95
C ALA A 3 3.57 8.36 -19.17
N VAL A 4 2.76 8.39 -18.11
CA VAL A 4 1.31 8.66 -18.21
C VAL A 4 1.03 10.13 -18.58
N PRO A 5 1.60 11.13 -17.89
CA PRO A 5 1.49 12.52 -18.32
C PRO A 5 2.05 12.75 -19.72
N GLY A 6 3.20 12.13 -20.07
CA GLY A 6 3.80 12.22 -21.39
C GLY A 6 2.90 11.68 -22.49
N TYR A 7 2.23 10.55 -22.27
CA TYR A 7 1.25 9.99 -23.18
C TYR A 7 0.09 10.98 -23.42
N GLY A 8 -0.48 11.53 -22.36
CA GLY A 8 -1.59 12.47 -22.46
C GLY A 8 -1.25 13.77 -23.16
N LEU A 9 -0.01 14.25 -23.06
CA LEU A 9 0.47 15.43 -23.79
C LEU A 9 0.57 15.20 -25.31
N VAL A 10 0.85 13.96 -25.74
CA VAL A 10 1.03 13.60 -27.16
C VAL A 10 -0.29 13.17 -27.81
N TYR A 11 -1.07 12.34 -27.13
CA TYR A 11 -2.25 11.66 -27.67
C TYR A 11 -3.59 12.15 -27.13
N GLY A 12 -3.55 12.95 -26.05
CA GLY A 12 -4.75 13.31 -25.28
C GLY A 12 -5.25 12.14 -24.42
N TYR A 13 -6.26 12.41 -23.62
CA TYR A 13 -6.98 11.40 -22.84
C TYR A 13 -8.40 11.24 -23.33
N SER A 14 -8.84 10.01 -23.50
CA SER A 14 -10.23 9.68 -23.82
C SER A 14 -11.07 9.60 -22.52
N TRP A 15 -12.40 9.59 -22.69
CA TRP A 15 -13.30 9.35 -21.56
C TRP A 15 -13.08 7.97 -20.93
N LEU A 16 -12.64 6.99 -21.71
CA LEU A 16 -12.31 5.64 -21.21
C LEU A 16 -11.10 5.66 -20.28
N ASP A 17 -10.06 6.43 -20.61
CA ASP A 17 -8.87 6.58 -19.76
C ASP A 17 -9.24 7.16 -18.39
N TRP A 18 -10.08 8.18 -18.38
CA TRP A 18 -10.57 8.79 -17.12
C TRP A 18 -11.46 7.83 -16.32
N THR A 19 -12.32 7.08 -16.99
CA THR A 19 -13.17 6.08 -16.33
C THR A 19 -12.33 4.97 -15.70
N MET A 20 -11.38 4.42 -16.45
CA MET A 20 -10.46 3.39 -15.94
C MET A 20 -9.60 3.91 -14.80
N PHE A 21 -9.09 5.14 -14.91
CA PHE A 21 -8.37 5.78 -13.82
C PHE A 21 -9.22 5.87 -12.55
N ALA A 22 -10.45 6.36 -12.65
CA ALA A 22 -11.34 6.50 -11.50
C ALA A 22 -11.66 5.15 -10.87
N ILE A 23 -11.97 4.12 -11.66
CA ILE A 23 -12.26 2.77 -11.16
C ILE A 23 -11.03 2.19 -10.45
N LEU A 24 -9.86 2.22 -11.08
CA LEU A 24 -8.63 1.67 -10.52
C LEU A 24 -8.21 2.44 -9.27
N TYR A 25 -8.36 3.76 -9.25
CA TYR A 25 -8.07 4.58 -8.08
C TYR A 25 -8.93 4.17 -6.85
N VAL A 26 -10.24 3.98 -7.07
CA VAL A 26 -11.15 3.53 -6.00
C VAL A 26 -10.82 2.09 -5.57
N VAL A 27 -10.64 1.18 -6.52
CA VAL A 27 -10.38 -0.25 -6.23
C VAL A 27 -9.07 -0.42 -5.46
N THR A 28 -7.98 0.20 -5.94
CA THR A 28 -6.67 0.11 -5.27
C THR A 28 -6.67 0.85 -3.93
N GLY A 29 -7.33 2.01 -3.86
CA GLY A 29 -7.51 2.75 -2.62
C GLY A 29 -8.25 1.94 -1.56
N LEU A 30 -9.34 1.24 -1.91
CA LEU A 30 -10.04 0.33 -1.00
C LEU A 30 -9.18 -0.89 -0.64
N GLY A 31 -8.44 -1.45 -1.59
CA GLY A 31 -7.51 -2.55 -1.35
C GLY A 31 -6.45 -2.22 -0.28
N ILE A 32 -5.88 -1.02 -0.35
CA ILE A 32 -4.92 -0.56 0.66
C ILE A 32 -5.62 -0.17 1.96
N THR A 33 -6.64 0.72 1.91
CA THR A 33 -7.21 1.31 3.12
C THR A 33 -8.09 0.33 3.91
N VAL A 34 -8.86 -0.50 3.22
CA VAL A 34 -9.73 -1.49 3.87
C VAL A 34 -9.01 -2.83 4.00
N GLY A 35 -8.37 -3.31 2.93
CA GLY A 35 -7.69 -4.61 2.91
C GLY A 35 -6.40 -4.60 3.75
N TYR A 36 -5.37 -3.93 3.30
CA TYR A 36 -4.06 -3.99 3.96
C TYR A 36 -4.06 -3.27 5.32
N HIS A 37 -4.62 -2.07 5.37
CA HIS A 37 -4.60 -1.25 6.59
C HIS A 37 -5.57 -1.78 7.65
N ARG A 38 -6.87 -1.78 7.38
CA ARG A 38 -7.88 -2.09 8.40
C ARG A 38 -8.04 -3.59 8.66
N LEU A 39 -8.07 -4.43 7.62
CA LEU A 39 -8.28 -5.86 7.77
C LEU A 39 -7.01 -6.58 8.23
N LEU A 40 -5.88 -6.46 7.49
CA LEU A 40 -4.65 -7.20 7.84
C LEU A 40 -3.91 -6.58 9.02
N THR A 41 -3.65 -5.27 8.99
CA THR A 41 -2.81 -4.62 9.99
C THR A 41 -3.53 -4.42 11.31
N HIS A 42 -4.67 -3.75 11.27
CA HIS A 42 -5.40 -3.36 12.48
C HIS A 42 -6.45 -4.38 12.93
N ARG A 43 -6.78 -5.38 12.10
CA ARG A 43 -7.80 -6.41 12.41
C ARG A 43 -9.09 -5.81 12.96
N SER A 44 -9.50 -4.67 12.38
CA SER A 44 -10.62 -3.88 12.88
C SER A 44 -12.00 -4.44 12.52
N PHE A 45 -12.05 -5.46 11.67
CA PHE A 45 -13.28 -6.19 11.33
C PHE A 45 -12.93 -7.59 10.78
N GLU A 46 -13.92 -8.46 10.76
CA GLU A 46 -13.86 -9.78 10.13
C GLU A 46 -14.73 -9.80 8.88
N CYS A 47 -14.34 -10.59 7.89
CA CYS A 47 -15.10 -10.77 6.66
C CYS A 47 -14.89 -12.19 6.11
N PRO A 48 -15.81 -12.69 5.24
CA PRO A 48 -15.63 -13.96 4.55
C PRO A 48 -14.33 -13.99 3.73
N ASP A 49 -13.72 -15.18 3.59
CA ASP A 49 -12.42 -15.34 2.91
C ASP A 49 -12.41 -14.83 1.47
N TRP A 50 -13.51 -14.97 0.74
CA TRP A 50 -13.60 -14.43 -0.62
C TRP A 50 -13.54 -12.91 -0.66
N VAL A 51 -14.12 -12.19 0.32
CA VAL A 51 -14.01 -10.72 0.45
C VAL A 51 -12.56 -10.35 0.78
N LYS A 52 -11.95 -11.07 1.72
CA LYS A 52 -10.54 -10.91 2.08
C LYS A 52 -9.67 -11.07 0.84
N GLY A 53 -9.87 -12.16 0.06
CA GLY A 53 -9.15 -12.40 -1.18
C GLY A 53 -9.28 -11.25 -2.19
N CYS A 54 -10.50 -10.76 -2.43
CA CYS A 54 -10.74 -9.63 -3.33
C CYS A 54 -10.01 -8.35 -2.87
N LEU A 55 -10.06 -8.03 -1.57
CA LEU A 55 -9.37 -6.87 -1.01
C LEU A 55 -7.84 -6.99 -1.11
N LEU A 56 -7.28 -8.20 -0.90
CA LEU A 56 -5.85 -8.44 -1.04
C LEU A 56 -5.37 -8.30 -2.48
N VAL A 57 -6.13 -8.81 -3.44
CA VAL A 57 -5.84 -8.64 -4.88
C VAL A 57 -5.90 -7.17 -5.27
N ALA A 58 -6.94 -6.45 -4.85
CA ALA A 58 -7.09 -5.01 -5.11
C ALA A 58 -5.93 -4.20 -4.50
N GLY A 59 -5.48 -4.55 -3.29
CA GLY A 59 -4.31 -3.95 -2.66
C GLY A 59 -3.02 -4.23 -3.42
N GLY A 60 -2.86 -5.45 -3.96
CA GLY A 60 -1.72 -5.82 -4.80
C GLY A 60 -1.60 -4.97 -6.07
N TRP A 61 -2.73 -4.56 -6.66
CA TRP A 61 -2.74 -3.67 -7.83
C TRP A 61 -2.25 -2.24 -7.54
N ALA A 62 -2.20 -1.83 -6.27
CA ALA A 62 -1.63 -0.55 -5.89
C ALA A 62 -0.09 -0.52 -5.99
N LEU A 63 0.57 -1.67 -6.22
CA LEU A 63 2.03 -1.81 -6.36
C LEU A 63 2.84 -1.30 -5.14
N GLN A 64 2.25 -1.38 -3.95
CA GLN A 64 2.88 -0.98 -2.69
C GLN A 64 3.44 -2.18 -1.90
N ASN A 65 4.06 -3.14 -2.57
CA ASN A 65 4.55 -4.41 -2.03
C ASN A 65 3.43 -5.44 -1.73
N SER A 66 3.81 -6.60 -1.20
CA SER A 66 2.85 -7.61 -0.74
C SER A 66 2.12 -7.14 0.52
N GLY A 67 0.92 -7.66 0.76
CA GLY A 67 0.16 -7.34 1.97
C GLY A 67 0.91 -7.65 3.26
N ALA A 68 1.71 -8.72 3.28
CA ALA A 68 2.53 -9.09 4.43
C ALA A 68 3.63 -8.04 4.71
N LYS A 69 4.38 -7.64 3.67
CA LYS A 69 5.41 -6.62 3.81
C LYS A 69 4.80 -5.26 4.17
N TRP A 70 3.73 -4.88 3.49
CA TRP A 70 3.03 -3.64 3.77
C TRP A 70 2.56 -3.55 5.23
N THR A 71 1.97 -4.63 5.74
CA THR A 71 1.53 -4.72 7.14
C THR A 71 2.70 -4.62 8.11
N ALA A 72 3.81 -5.30 7.84
CA ALA A 72 5.00 -5.23 8.69
C ALA A 72 5.59 -3.81 8.72
N ASP A 73 5.72 -3.16 7.57
CA ASP A 73 6.19 -1.78 7.47
C ASP A 73 5.25 -0.81 8.19
N HIS A 74 3.93 -1.01 8.08
CA HIS A 74 2.94 -0.15 8.73
C HIS A 74 2.90 -0.31 10.26
N LEU A 75 3.03 -1.54 10.77
CA LEU A 75 3.18 -1.77 12.21
C LEU A 75 4.46 -1.15 12.75
N ARG A 76 5.55 -1.20 11.97
CA ARG A 76 6.81 -0.55 12.31
C ARG A 76 6.66 0.97 12.33
N HIS A 77 5.95 1.55 11.35
CA HIS A 77 5.61 2.97 11.35
C HIS A 77 4.89 3.38 12.65
N HIS A 78 3.86 2.63 13.05
CA HIS A 78 3.15 2.92 14.31
C HIS A 78 4.05 2.82 15.56
N ALA A 79 5.02 1.91 15.55
CA ALA A 79 5.96 1.74 16.67
C ALA A 79 7.05 2.82 16.71
N HIS A 80 7.40 3.43 15.57
CA HIS A 80 8.55 4.31 15.39
C HIS A 80 8.20 5.61 14.64
N CYS A 81 6.96 6.09 14.75
CA CYS A 81 6.48 7.24 14.01
C CYS A 81 7.46 8.43 14.06
N ASP A 82 7.89 8.88 12.88
CA ASP A 82 8.82 10.01 12.69
C ASP A 82 10.22 9.85 13.33
N ASP A 83 10.61 8.67 13.72
CA ASP A 83 12.00 8.39 14.12
C ASP A 83 12.83 7.78 12.96
N PRO A 84 14.15 7.63 13.07
CA PRO A 84 14.99 7.06 12.00
C PRO A 84 14.63 5.63 11.59
N ALA A 85 13.89 4.89 12.41
CA ALA A 85 13.44 3.52 12.12
C ALA A 85 12.09 3.47 11.39
N ASP A 86 11.39 4.60 11.26
CA ASP A 86 10.14 4.72 10.51
C ASP A 86 10.38 4.53 9.01
N PRO A 87 9.76 3.55 8.36
CA PRO A 87 9.91 3.32 6.92
C PRO A 87 9.40 4.47 6.05
N TYR A 88 8.43 5.27 6.53
CA TYR A 88 7.84 6.40 5.78
C TYR A 88 8.12 7.76 6.43
N ASN A 89 9.17 7.88 7.19
CA ASN A 89 9.50 9.03 8.02
C ASN A 89 9.29 10.37 7.30
N ALA A 90 8.32 11.16 7.76
CA ALA A 90 7.97 12.46 7.16
C ALA A 90 9.09 13.50 7.30
N LYS A 91 9.98 13.36 8.29
CA LYS A 91 11.15 14.23 8.47
C LYS A 91 12.20 14.09 7.37
N ARG A 92 12.15 12.99 6.58
CA ARG A 92 12.97 12.81 5.37
C ARG A 92 12.46 13.62 4.17
N GLY A 93 11.33 14.31 4.31
CA GLY A 93 10.73 15.20 3.33
C GLY A 93 9.58 14.59 2.56
N PHE A 94 8.79 15.47 1.92
CA PHE A 94 7.54 15.12 1.22
C PHE A 94 7.70 14.00 0.20
N TRP A 95 8.70 14.10 -0.69
CA TRP A 95 8.89 13.11 -1.76
C TRP A 95 9.27 11.74 -1.22
N TYR A 96 10.06 11.69 -0.14
CA TYR A 96 10.41 10.42 0.49
C TYR A 96 9.18 9.77 1.10
N SER A 97 8.45 10.47 1.95
CA SER A 97 7.27 9.92 2.63
C SER A 97 6.11 9.59 1.69
N HIS A 98 6.01 10.29 0.55
CA HIS A 98 4.94 10.06 -0.43
C HIS A 98 5.21 8.87 -1.35
N CYS A 99 6.39 8.74 -1.92
CA CYS A 99 6.71 7.68 -2.87
C CYS A 99 8.15 7.14 -2.79
N GLY A 100 9.10 7.90 -2.25
CA GLY A 100 10.51 7.52 -2.22
C GLY A 100 10.78 6.28 -1.38
N TRP A 101 10.02 6.05 -0.32
CA TRP A 101 10.12 4.88 0.55
C TRP A 101 9.89 3.54 -0.20
N LEU A 102 9.16 3.55 -1.31
CA LEU A 102 8.98 2.37 -2.17
C LEU A 102 10.27 1.98 -2.90
N LEU A 103 11.15 2.94 -3.15
CA LEU A 103 12.40 2.77 -3.90
C LEU A 103 13.61 2.61 -2.97
N ASP A 104 13.49 3.02 -1.71
CA ASP A 104 14.51 2.91 -0.67
C ASP A 104 13.94 2.14 0.53
N PRO A 105 13.70 0.82 0.38
CA PRO A 105 13.09 0.04 1.44
C PRO A 105 14.05 -0.09 2.61
N VAL A 106 13.67 0.48 3.75
CA VAL A 106 14.36 0.21 5.01
C VAL A 106 14.18 -1.28 5.32
N PRO A 107 15.26 -2.07 5.46
CA PRO A 107 15.15 -3.49 5.74
C PRO A 107 14.33 -3.73 7.01
N CYS A 108 13.21 -4.44 6.88
CA CYS A 108 12.43 -4.86 8.03
C CYS A 108 13.04 -6.18 8.55
N ASN A 109 14.07 -6.06 9.37
CA ASN A 109 14.73 -7.22 10.00
C ASN A 109 14.06 -7.60 11.33
N ASP A 110 12.96 -6.96 11.68
CA ASP A 110 12.28 -7.24 12.94
C ASP A 110 11.22 -8.34 12.73
N GLU A 111 11.60 -9.58 13.07
CA GLU A 111 10.73 -10.75 13.00
C GLU A 111 9.41 -10.57 13.75
N ARG A 112 9.36 -9.68 14.76
CA ARG A 112 8.14 -9.38 15.52
C ARG A 112 7.01 -8.81 14.65
N PHE A 113 7.35 -7.99 13.66
CA PHE A 113 6.35 -7.40 12.75
C PHE A 113 5.93 -8.35 11.63
N GLY A 114 6.87 -9.19 11.14
CA GLY A 114 6.60 -10.19 10.10
C GLY A 114 5.81 -11.40 10.60
N SER A 115 6.14 -11.93 11.78
CA SER A 115 5.51 -13.13 12.33
C SER A 115 4.00 -12.97 12.58
N ARG A 116 3.57 -11.75 12.93
CA ARG A 116 2.15 -11.45 13.19
C ARG A 116 1.27 -11.63 11.94
N VAL A 117 1.82 -11.36 10.77
CA VAL A 117 1.10 -11.51 9.49
C VAL A 117 1.12 -12.96 9.00
N MET A 118 2.22 -13.68 9.24
CA MET A 118 2.37 -15.09 8.82
C MET A 118 1.49 -16.05 9.64
N GLN A 119 0.97 -15.61 10.79
CA GLN A 119 0.03 -16.39 11.61
C GLN A 119 -1.43 -16.29 11.10
N ASP A 120 -1.71 -15.36 10.20
CA ASP A 120 -3.02 -15.26 9.57
C ASP A 120 -3.13 -16.33 8.48
N ARG A 121 -3.89 -17.39 8.74
CA ARG A 121 -4.23 -18.38 7.72
C ARG A 121 -5.15 -17.70 6.70
N VAL A 122 -4.65 -17.53 5.48
CA VAL A 122 -5.46 -17.19 4.32
C VAL A 122 -6.16 -18.43 3.83
#